data_21645a205b119bc0a38bd2b3268f4829
#
_entry.id   21645a205b119bc0a38bd2b3268f4829
#
_cell.length_a   1.000
_cell.length_b   1.000
_cell.length_c   1.000
_cell.angle_alpha   90.00
_cell.angle_beta   90.00
_cell.angle_gamma   90.00
#
_symmetry.space_group_name_H-M   'P 1'
#
loop_
_entity.id
_entity.type
_entity.pdbx_description
1 polymer ?
#
loop_
_entity_poly.entity_id
_entity_poly.type
_entity_poly.pdbx_seq_one_letter_code
_entity_poly.pdbx_strand_id
1 'polypeptide(L)'
;MSDELKVIRPMNPIRPILLASLVSLAHANEALDMLEADKKPTAAPASAGTTAGVLRENLVYPEAVWPEWQTRAFDPVWARAVLFEDDSNPWVQHVAITGFFEWQAAFGKAEVDGVDATPSKNVDIDSSRTRRARLGARIRAFGNTDIEATGELAGNGDHSGIERLSARTELRPDTGVTYGKFRPQFTAEYRQEPESSPYPDRAMLVNMIAPATTLGVQFDYRRNDWEYGLGWFSSDSDPYIPAPGGDGILALNLARTFVEPSGNTLMRTRWHLDYLHNFDAGNSDSIPRYDIAGRRSANGGQLVSDNPAFRHLFSTGFTLEQDRFSFLGDFMIGKGDTTAWGLTLAPTWWAVPGAVKIVGRYHYAGSDDPGSLVATMGASADPFFDSSPFFIGDEYHSFYLGANAHFYQDRLVWMNGLENIILKDEAGAGFNAEAWIWHTGVKASF
;
A
#
# COMPACT_ATOMS: atom_id res chain seq x y z
N MET A 1 30.20 -55.13 5.41
CA MET A 1 29.80 -54.33 4.22
C MET A 1 28.80 -53.32 4.73
N SER A 2 29.27 -52.14 5.03
CA SER A 2 28.47 -51.01 5.58
C SER A 2 28.41 -49.97 4.48
N ASP A 3 27.22 -49.79 3.91
CA ASP A 3 26.95 -48.73 2.92
C ASP A 3 26.84 -47.37 3.65
N GLU A 4 27.81 -46.51 3.40
CA GLU A 4 27.77 -45.11 3.79
C GLU A 4 26.79 -44.34 2.87
N LEU A 5 25.63 -44.00 3.37
CA LEU A 5 24.73 -43.04 2.76
C LEU A 5 25.36 -41.65 2.81
N LYS A 6 25.84 -41.16 1.67
CA LYS A 6 26.24 -39.76 1.49
C LYS A 6 25.01 -38.86 1.64
N VAL A 7 24.93 -38.15 2.74
CA VAL A 7 23.98 -37.04 2.98
C VAL A 7 24.37 -35.89 2.04
N ILE A 8 23.58 -35.68 1.01
CA ILE A 8 23.67 -34.49 0.16
C ILE A 8 23.12 -33.34 0.99
N ARG A 9 23.99 -32.42 1.41
CA ARG A 9 23.55 -31.18 2.06
C ARG A 9 22.81 -30.33 1.02
N PRO A 10 21.61 -29.80 1.33
CA PRO A 10 20.93 -28.89 0.44
C PRO A 10 21.77 -27.62 0.23
N MET A 11 21.95 -27.22 -1.01
CA MET A 11 22.62 -25.98 -1.38
C MET A 11 21.80 -24.80 -0.83
N ASN A 12 22.47 -23.92 -0.11
CA ASN A 12 21.86 -22.72 0.45
C ASN A 12 21.28 -21.83 -0.68
N PRO A 13 19.96 -21.65 -0.80
CA PRO A 13 19.31 -20.98 -1.94
C PRO A 13 19.65 -19.49 -2.04
N ILE A 14 20.25 -18.89 -1.01
CA ILE A 14 20.58 -17.46 -0.95
C ILE A 14 21.70 -17.10 -1.94
N ARG A 15 22.62 -18.00 -2.27
CA ARG A 15 23.75 -17.72 -3.16
C ARG A 15 23.38 -17.38 -4.61
N PRO A 16 22.46 -18.09 -5.29
CA PRO A 16 22.08 -17.74 -6.66
C PRO A 16 21.26 -16.45 -6.76
N ILE A 17 20.50 -16.09 -5.72
CA ILE A 17 19.67 -14.88 -5.70
C ILE A 17 20.55 -13.63 -5.54
N LEU A 18 21.55 -13.67 -4.67
CA LEU A 18 22.55 -12.60 -4.54
C LEU A 18 23.35 -12.37 -5.83
N LEU A 19 23.66 -13.45 -6.56
CA LEU A 19 24.36 -13.35 -7.83
C LEU A 19 23.47 -12.73 -8.92
N ALA A 20 22.19 -13.07 -8.97
CA ALA A 20 21.24 -12.47 -9.90
C ALA A 20 21.02 -10.96 -9.65
N SER A 21 21.00 -10.53 -8.38
CA SER A 21 20.89 -9.12 -8.01
C SER A 21 22.15 -8.32 -8.37
N LEU A 22 23.33 -8.91 -8.22
CA LEU A 22 24.61 -8.30 -8.62
C LEU A 22 24.77 -8.25 -10.14
N VAL A 23 24.30 -9.24 -10.88
CA VAL A 23 24.28 -9.24 -12.34
C VAL A 23 23.34 -8.18 -12.89
N SER A 24 22.19 -7.94 -12.24
CA SER A 24 21.28 -6.86 -12.60
C SER A 24 21.90 -5.47 -12.39
N LEU A 25 22.71 -5.29 -11.33
CA LEU A 25 23.46 -4.04 -11.12
C LEU A 25 24.58 -3.83 -12.15
N ALA A 26 25.24 -4.91 -12.59
CA ALA A 26 26.30 -4.83 -13.61
C ALA A 26 25.73 -4.42 -14.98
N HIS A 27 24.56 -4.97 -15.36
CA HIS A 27 23.87 -4.56 -16.59
C HIS A 27 23.29 -3.15 -16.52
N ALA A 28 22.97 -2.64 -15.32
CA ALA A 28 22.58 -1.25 -15.13
C ALA A 28 23.74 -0.29 -15.41
N ASN A 29 24.99 -0.67 -15.13
CA ASN A 29 26.17 0.12 -15.48
C ASN A 29 26.45 0.14 -17.00
N GLU A 30 26.26 -0.97 -17.71
CA GLU A 30 26.35 -0.98 -19.18
C GLU A 30 25.27 -0.12 -19.84
N ALA A 31 24.06 -0.10 -19.27
CA ALA A 31 22.99 0.80 -19.70
C ALA A 31 23.30 2.28 -19.40
N LEU A 32 24.03 2.58 -18.34
CA LEU A 32 24.51 3.93 -18.01
C LEU A 32 25.56 4.43 -19.02
N ASP A 33 26.50 3.57 -19.42
CA ASP A 33 27.53 3.93 -20.40
C ASP A 33 26.92 4.17 -21.81
N MET A 34 25.84 3.46 -22.16
CA MET A 34 25.07 3.73 -23.37
C MET A 34 24.27 5.04 -23.32
N LEU A 35 23.84 5.48 -22.12
CA LEU A 35 23.10 6.73 -21.90
C LEU A 35 23.98 7.98 -21.91
N GLU A 36 25.28 7.89 -21.63
CA GLU A 36 26.20 9.04 -21.72
C GLU A 36 26.59 9.40 -23.16
N ALA A 37 26.41 8.51 -24.11
CA ALA A 37 26.81 8.71 -25.50
C ALA A 37 25.82 9.59 -26.33
N ASP A 38 24.62 9.86 -25.85
CA ASP A 38 23.55 10.49 -26.66
C ASP A 38 23.01 11.81 -26.09
N LYS A 39 23.90 12.68 -25.57
CA LYS A 39 23.51 14.02 -25.08
C LYS A 39 23.35 15.04 -26.23
N LYS A 40 22.16 15.10 -26.83
CA LYS A 40 21.67 16.31 -27.51
C LYS A 40 20.25 16.64 -27.02
N PRO A 41 20.02 17.82 -26.44
CA PRO A 41 18.68 18.20 -25.97
C PRO A 41 17.82 18.63 -27.16
N THR A 42 16.79 17.86 -27.46
CA THR A 42 15.70 18.29 -28.36
C THR A 42 14.48 18.61 -27.50
N ALA A 43 14.02 19.86 -27.57
CA ALA A 43 12.84 20.29 -26.85
C ALA A 43 11.59 19.53 -27.31
N ALA A 44 10.90 18.89 -26.39
CA ALA A 44 9.62 18.24 -26.63
C ALA A 44 8.49 19.28 -26.67
N PRO A 45 7.47 19.10 -27.53
CA PRO A 45 6.30 19.97 -27.56
C PRO A 45 5.46 19.77 -26.31
N ALA A 46 5.07 20.88 -25.67
CA ALA A 46 4.16 20.89 -24.54
C ALA A 46 2.78 20.35 -24.96
N SER A 47 2.39 19.19 -24.47
CA SER A 47 1.01 18.75 -24.50
C SER A 47 0.29 19.34 -23.28
N ALA A 48 -0.47 20.40 -23.52
CA ALA A 48 -1.42 20.93 -22.56
C ALA A 48 -2.61 19.96 -22.48
N GLY A 49 -2.55 19.04 -21.55
CA GLY A 49 -3.69 18.22 -21.14
C GLY A 49 -3.96 18.47 -19.67
N THR A 50 -4.78 19.46 -19.36
CA THR A 50 -5.27 19.72 -18.01
C THR A 50 -6.27 18.61 -17.65
N THR A 51 -5.80 17.51 -17.13
CA THR A 51 -6.64 16.52 -16.47
C THR A 51 -6.95 17.02 -15.06
N ALA A 52 -7.98 17.84 -14.92
CA ALA A 52 -8.69 18.02 -13.68
C ALA A 52 -9.43 16.70 -13.40
N GLY A 53 -8.78 15.75 -12.82
CA GLY A 53 -9.37 14.49 -12.49
C GLY A 53 -9.12 14.19 -11.05
N VAL A 54 -9.92 13.40 -10.46
CA VAL A 54 -9.75 12.66 -9.23
C VAL A 54 -8.62 13.23 -8.38
N LEU A 55 -8.93 13.54 -7.13
CA LEU A 55 -7.92 13.71 -6.08
C LEU A 55 -7.15 12.38 -5.91
N ARG A 56 -6.53 11.93 -7.00
CA ARG A 56 -5.29 11.21 -6.84
C ARG A 56 -4.39 12.23 -6.20
N GLU A 57 -3.96 11.96 -5.01
CA GLU A 57 -2.67 12.44 -4.58
C GLU A 57 -1.66 11.84 -5.58
N ASN A 58 -1.69 12.34 -6.80
CA ASN A 58 -0.52 12.34 -7.62
C ASN A 58 0.44 13.19 -6.80
N LEU A 59 1.22 12.54 -5.96
CA LEU A 59 2.51 13.04 -5.59
C LEU A 59 3.18 13.34 -6.93
N VAL A 60 2.91 14.53 -7.47
CA VAL A 60 3.63 15.04 -8.61
C VAL A 60 5.00 15.32 -8.04
N TYR A 61 5.83 14.30 -8.06
CA TYR A 61 7.27 14.53 -8.05
C TYR A 61 7.52 15.64 -9.05
N PRO A 62 8.42 16.62 -8.78
CA PRO A 62 8.87 17.52 -9.81
C PRO A 62 9.16 16.63 -11.00
N GLU A 63 8.35 16.69 -12.03
CA GLU A 63 8.15 15.71 -13.11
C GLU A 63 9.33 14.76 -13.19
N ALA A 64 9.20 13.56 -12.60
CA ALA A 64 10.30 12.61 -12.62
C ALA A 64 10.63 12.46 -14.09
N VAL A 65 11.78 12.99 -14.50
CA VAL A 65 12.18 12.95 -15.90
C VAL A 65 12.42 11.48 -16.18
N TRP A 66 11.37 10.83 -16.68
CA TRP A 66 11.43 9.43 -17.01
C TRP A 66 12.39 9.24 -18.18
N PRO A 67 13.27 8.24 -18.14
CA PRO A 67 14.19 7.97 -19.23
C PRO A 67 13.45 7.79 -20.55
N GLU A 68 13.89 8.45 -21.62
CA GLU A 68 13.24 8.43 -22.94
C GLU A 68 13.03 7.00 -23.46
N TRP A 69 13.92 6.06 -23.13
CA TRP A 69 13.77 4.67 -23.53
C TRP A 69 12.51 4.02 -22.94
N GLN A 70 12.08 4.41 -21.73
CA GLN A 70 10.86 3.89 -21.10
C GLN A 70 9.63 4.36 -21.88
N THR A 71 9.52 5.67 -22.10
CA THR A 71 8.38 6.25 -22.82
C THR A 71 8.32 5.73 -24.25
N ARG A 72 9.44 5.70 -24.95
CA ARG A 72 9.51 5.17 -26.32
C ARG A 72 9.07 3.71 -26.45
N ALA A 73 9.45 2.86 -25.46
CA ALA A 73 9.14 1.43 -25.52
C ALA A 73 7.70 1.13 -25.09
N PHE A 74 7.18 1.84 -24.11
CA PHE A 74 5.95 1.43 -23.43
C PHE A 74 4.75 2.33 -23.66
N ASP A 75 4.89 3.64 -23.96
CA ASP A 75 3.77 4.53 -24.23
C ASP A 75 2.83 3.99 -25.31
N PRO A 76 3.29 3.43 -26.45
CA PRO A 76 2.40 2.90 -27.47
C PRO A 76 1.55 1.70 -27.01
N VAL A 77 2.04 0.96 -26.00
CA VAL A 77 1.31 -0.18 -25.42
C VAL A 77 0.26 0.32 -24.45
N TRP A 78 0.64 1.20 -23.55
CA TRP A 78 -0.25 1.74 -22.51
C TRP A 78 -1.32 2.67 -23.08
N ALA A 79 -1.02 3.40 -24.15
CA ALA A 79 -2.01 4.24 -24.83
C ALA A 79 -3.23 3.44 -25.36
N ARG A 80 -3.08 2.13 -25.59
CA ARG A 80 -4.20 1.27 -26.03
C ARG A 80 -5.25 1.04 -24.93
N ALA A 81 -4.95 1.34 -23.68
CA ALA A 81 -5.92 1.29 -22.61
C ALA A 81 -6.98 2.40 -22.72
N VAL A 82 -6.65 3.50 -23.40
CA VAL A 82 -7.62 4.58 -23.71
C VAL A 82 -8.47 4.14 -24.89
N LEU A 83 -9.76 3.95 -24.65
CA LEU A 83 -10.72 3.50 -25.67
C LEU A 83 -11.41 4.67 -26.39
N PHE A 84 -11.58 5.78 -25.69
CA PHE A 84 -12.24 6.97 -26.19
C PHE A 84 -11.71 8.22 -25.50
N GLU A 85 -11.48 9.28 -26.27
CA GLU A 85 -11.07 10.59 -25.76
C GLU A 85 -11.58 11.68 -26.69
N ASP A 86 -12.51 12.51 -26.21
CA ASP A 86 -13.10 13.66 -26.91
C ASP A 86 -13.62 14.67 -25.89
N ASP A 87 -12.81 15.68 -25.59
CA ASP A 87 -13.17 16.74 -24.64
C ASP A 87 -14.36 17.61 -25.07
N SER A 88 -14.69 17.58 -26.36
CA SER A 88 -15.83 18.32 -26.92
C SER A 88 -17.18 17.61 -26.74
N ASN A 89 -17.17 16.31 -26.42
CA ASN A 89 -18.38 15.54 -26.22
C ASN A 89 -19.06 15.94 -24.90
N PRO A 90 -20.32 16.37 -24.87
CA PRO A 90 -20.97 16.86 -23.65
C PRO A 90 -21.31 15.74 -22.64
N TRP A 91 -21.31 14.48 -23.06
CA TRP A 91 -21.75 13.37 -22.21
C TRP A 91 -20.58 12.54 -21.67
N VAL A 92 -19.65 12.17 -22.55
CA VAL A 92 -18.50 11.32 -22.20
C VAL A 92 -17.26 11.90 -22.84
N GLN A 93 -16.29 12.30 -22.04
CA GLN A 93 -15.03 12.89 -22.51
C GLN A 93 -13.90 11.87 -22.60
N HIS A 94 -13.92 10.86 -21.71
CA HIS A 94 -12.85 9.88 -21.68
C HIS A 94 -13.38 8.51 -21.22
N VAL A 95 -12.88 7.44 -21.85
CA VAL A 95 -13.10 6.05 -21.42
C VAL A 95 -11.77 5.31 -21.50
N ALA A 96 -11.34 4.74 -20.41
CA ALA A 96 -10.14 3.91 -20.36
C ALA A 96 -10.40 2.61 -19.61
N ILE A 97 -9.73 1.54 -20.03
CA ILE A 97 -9.58 0.33 -19.25
C ILE A 97 -8.47 0.57 -18.24
N THR A 98 -8.64 0.11 -17.02
CA THR A 98 -7.62 0.15 -15.97
C THR A 98 -7.31 -1.27 -15.51
N GLY A 99 -6.06 -1.53 -15.20
CA GLY A 99 -5.65 -2.81 -14.69
C GLY A 99 -4.49 -2.69 -13.71
N PHE A 100 -4.44 -3.62 -12.76
CA PHE A 100 -3.35 -3.72 -11.81
C PHE A 100 -3.05 -5.18 -11.47
N PHE A 101 -1.82 -5.58 -11.71
CA PHE A 101 -1.30 -6.88 -11.34
C PHE A 101 -0.15 -6.72 -10.36
N GLU A 102 -0.17 -7.51 -9.30
CA GLU A 102 0.90 -7.57 -8.31
C GLU A 102 1.15 -9.02 -7.92
N TRP A 103 2.39 -9.46 -8.17
CA TRP A 103 2.91 -10.72 -7.68
C TRP A 103 4.01 -10.46 -6.66
N GLN A 104 4.07 -11.27 -5.61
CA GLN A 104 5.11 -11.17 -4.59
C GLN A 104 5.55 -12.56 -4.12
N ALA A 105 6.79 -12.61 -3.64
CA ALA A 105 7.35 -13.74 -2.91
C ALA A 105 8.17 -13.22 -1.72
N ALA A 106 8.23 -14.05 -0.68
CA ALA A 106 8.97 -13.79 0.54
C ALA A 106 9.72 -15.06 0.96
N PHE A 107 10.98 -14.91 1.27
CA PHE A 107 11.87 -15.98 1.67
C PHE A 107 12.65 -15.58 2.92
N GLY A 108 12.70 -16.44 3.92
CA GLY A 108 13.38 -16.06 5.15
C GLY A 108 13.31 -17.10 6.25
N LYS A 109 13.60 -16.65 7.44
CA LYS A 109 13.48 -17.45 8.65
C LYS A 109 12.96 -16.60 9.80
N ALA A 110 12.13 -17.21 10.62
CA ALA A 110 11.74 -16.67 11.91
C ALA A 110 12.19 -17.60 13.02
N GLU A 111 12.73 -17.01 14.08
CA GLU A 111 12.94 -17.65 15.37
C GLU A 111 11.80 -17.26 16.28
N VAL A 112 11.15 -18.24 16.88
CA VAL A 112 9.94 -18.04 17.69
C VAL A 112 10.11 -18.70 19.02
N ASP A 113 9.98 -17.91 20.08
CA ASP A 113 9.97 -18.38 21.47
C ASP A 113 8.52 -18.46 21.96
N GLY A 114 8.08 -19.66 22.32
CA GLY A 114 6.75 -19.87 22.89
C GLY A 114 6.65 -19.47 24.36
N VAL A 115 5.48 -19.00 24.74
CA VAL A 115 5.17 -18.50 26.08
C VAL A 115 5.26 -19.59 27.18
N ASP A 116 5.09 -20.84 26.85
CA ASP A 116 5.11 -21.97 27.82
C ASP A 116 6.35 -22.84 27.64
N ALA A 117 7.53 -22.37 27.99
CA ALA A 117 8.78 -23.17 28.13
C ALA A 117 9.01 -24.21 26.99
N THR A 118 8.38 -24.02 25.85
CA THR A 118 8.68 -24.78 24.63
C THR A 118 9.99 -24.25 24.05
N PRO A 119 10.91 -25.13 23.64
CA PRO A 119 12.16 -24.67 23.02
C PRO A 119 11.86 -23.80 21.81
N SER A 120 12.68 -22.78 21.61
CA SER A 120 12.61 -21.90 20.43
C SER A 120 12.50 -22.72 19.15
N LYS A 121 11.59 -22.32 18.27
CA LYS A 121 11.33 -23.00 17.01
C LYS A 121 11.77 -22.12 15.85
N ASN A 122 12.60 -22.67 14.98
CA ASN A 122 12.89 -22.06 13.69
C ASN A 122 11.76 -22.36 12.71
N VAL A 123 11.23 -21.33 12.09
CA VAL A 123 10.19 -21.41 11.06
C VAL A 123 10.78 -20.90 9.75
N ASP A 124 10.76 -21.73 8.71
CA ASP A 124 11.15 -21.31 7.37
C ASP A 124 9.99 -20.54 6.73
N ILE A 125 10.30 -19.38 6.14
CA ILE A 125 9.38 -18.55 5.39
C ILE A 125 9.71 -18.76 3.91
N ASP A 126 8.80 -19.36 3.18
CA ASP A 126 8.88 -19.60 1.74
C ASP A 126 7.47 -19.49 1.18
N SER A 127 7.12 -18.32 0.69
CA SER A 127 5.76 -18.06 0.21
C SER A 127 5.77 -17.19 -1.04
N SER A 128 4.83 -17.45 -1.94
CA SER A 128 4.61 -16.60 -3.11
C SER A 128 3.12 -16.56 -3.45
N ARG A 129 2.68 -15.43 -3.99
CA ARG A 129 1.27 -15.27 -4.38
C ARG A 129 1.08 -14.21 -5.45
N THR A 130 -0.01 -14.30 -6.19
CA THR A 130 -0.62 -13.14 -6.84
C THR A 130 -1.39 -12.38 -5.77
N ARG A 131 -0.85 -11.24 -5.38
CA ARG A 131 -1.47 -10.42 -4.32
C ARG A 131 -2.71 -9.71 -4.82
N ARG A 132 -2.63 -9.16 -6.05
CA ARG A 132 -3.72 -8.42 -6.68
C ARG A 132 -3.75 -8.71 -8.17
N ALA A 133 -4.94 -8.92 -8.68
CA ALA A 133 -5.20 -8.94 -10.11
C ALA A 133 -6.51 -8.21 -10.36
N ARG A 134 -6.41 -6.92 -10.70
CA ARG A 134 -7.53 -6.01 -10.84
C ARG A 134 -7.76 -5.65 -12.28
N LEU A 135 -9.02 -5.60 -12.66
CA LEU A 135 -9.46 -5.07 -13.96
C LEU A 135 -10.61 -4.10 -13.73
N GLY A 136 -10.59 -3.00 -14.45
CA GLY A 136 -11.57 -1.97 -14.26
C GLY A 136 -11.74 -1.05 -15.46
N ALA A 137 -12.54 -0.03 -15.26
CA ALA A 137 -12.71 1.05 -16.22
C ALA A 137 -12.79 2.39 -15.49
N ARG A 138 -12.31 3.42 -16.17
CA ARG A 138 -12.47 4.82 -15.77
C ARG A 138 -13.18 5.57 -16.87
N ILE A 139 -14.18 6.36 -16.48
CA ILE A 139 -14.99 7.16 -17.38
C ILE A 139 -15.01 8.59 -16.85
N ARG A 140 -14.71 9.57 -17.70
CA ARG A 140 -15.03 10.98 -17.47
C ARG A 140 -16.33 11.31 -18.18
N ALA A 141 -17.32 11.80 -17.43
CA ALA A 141 -18.64 12.11 -17.96
C ALA A 141 -19.09 13.52 -17.53
N PHE A 142 -19.95 14.13 -18.34
CA PHE A 142 -20.57 15.44 -18.09
C PHE A 142 -19.59 16.59 -17.84
N GLY A 143 -18.33 16.41 -18.22
CA GLY A 143 -17.24 17.37 -18.01
C GLY A 143 -16.72 17.47 -16.56
N ASN A 144 -17.43 16.96 -15.57
CA ASN A 144 -17.13 17.15 -14.16
C ASN A 144 -17.28 15.89 -13.28
N THR A 145 -17.55 14.74 -13.86
CA THR A 145 -17.79 13.50 -13.10
C THR A 145 -16.83 12.41 -13.56
N ASP A 146 -16.00 11.92 -12.65
CA ASP A 146 -15.14 10.76 -12.85
C ASP A 146 -15.80 9.53 -12.21
N ILE A 147 -16.00 8.49 -13.01
CA ILE A 147 -16.57 7.21 -12.57
C ILE A 147 -15.47 6.17 -12.66
N GLU A 148 -15.31 5.38 -11.61
CA GLU A 148 -14.35 4.29 -11.57
C GLU A 148 -15.03 3.01 -11.08
N ALA A 149 -14.84 1.93 -11.85
CA ALA A 149 -15.29 0.59 -11.49
C ALA A 149 -14.11 -0.37 -11.60
N THR A 150 -13.74 -1.05 -10.52
CA THR A 150 -12.62 -1.97 -10.46
C THR A 150 -13.01 -3.23 -9.69
N GLY A 151 -12.81 -4.39 -10.32
CA GLY A 151 -12.97 -5.70 -9.72
C GLY A 151 -11.63 -6.33 -9.35
N GLU A 152 -11.55 -7.02 -8.22
CA GLU A 152 -10.46 -7.90 -7.85
C GLU A 152 -10.73 -9.30 -8.40
N LEU A 153 -9.85 -9.82 -9.28
CA LEU A 153 -10.01 -11.09 -9.99
C LEU A 153 -9.23 -12.24 -9.34
N ALA A 154 -8.16 -11.92 -8.64
CA ALA A 154 -7.34 -12.87 -7.93
C ALA A 154 -7.00 -12.31 -6.56
N GLY A 155 -7.76 -12.71 -5.60
CA GLY A 155 -7.39 -12.72 -4.20
C GLY A 155 -7.13 -14.17 -3.80
N ASN A 156 -6.40 -14.41 -2.73
CA ASN A 156 -6.27 -15.75 -2.16
C ASN A 156 -7.65 -16.23 -1.65
N GLY A 157 -8.52 -16.64 -2.59
CA GLY A 157 -9.79 -17.30 -2.32
C GLY A 157 -10.92 -16.46 -1.72
N ASP A 158 -10.64 -15.46 -0.89
CA ASP A 158 -11.65 -14.71 -0.13
C ASP A 158 -11.76 -13.23 -0.46
N HIS A 159 -10.92 -12.69 -1.34
CA HIS A 159 -10.92 -11.26 -1.65
C HIS A 159 -11.31 -10.92 -3.10
N SER A 160 -11.90 -11.88 -3.82
CA SER A 160 -12.51 -11.56 -5.10
C SER A 160 -13.78 -10.73 -4.85
N GLY A 161 -13.92 -9.62 -5.55
CA GLY A 161 -15.09 -8.76 -5.37
C GLY A 161 -14.94 -7.44 -6.10
N ILE A 162 -15.75 -6.48 -5.74
CA ILE A 162 -15.67 -5.13 -6.24
C ILE A 162 -14.75 -4.32 -5.32
N GLU A 163 -13.56 -3.97 -5.80
CA GLU A 163 -12.62 -3.14 -5.04
C GLU A 163 -13.07 -1.68 -5.01
N ARG A 164 -13.58 -1.17 -6.15
CA ARG A 164 -14.07 0.20 -6.27
C ARG A 164 -15.25 0.26 -7.22
N LEU A 165 -16.28 0.96 -6.82
CA LEU A 165 -17.40 1.35 -7.67
C LEU A 165 -17.89 2.72 -7.20
N SER A 166 -17.28 3.77 -7.70
CA SER A 166 -17.51 5.11 -7.20
C SER A 166 -17.61 6.14 -8.31
N ALA A 167 -18.29 7.23 -8.02
CA ALA A 167 -18.27 8.41 -8.84
C ALA A 167 -17.86 9.62 -8.01
N ARG A 168 -17.01 10.48 -8.58
CA ARG A 168 -16.61 11.76 -8.03
C ARG A 168 -17.10 12.88 -8.93
N THR A 169 -17.94 13.74 -8.40
CA THR A 169 -18.45 14.91 -9.11
C THR A 169 -17.84 16.19 -8.58
N GLU A 170 -17.21 16.96 -9.43
CA GLU A 170 -16.77 18.32 -9.12
C GLU A 170 -17.94 19.28 -9.16
N LEU A 171 -18.38 19.75 -7.99
CA LEU A 171 -19.47 20.74 -7.89
C LEU A 171 -18.96 22.13 -8.22
N ARG A 172 -17.70 22.41 -7.86
CA ARG A 172 -16.94 23.64 -8.15
C ARG A 172 -15.46 23.27 -8.24
N PRO A 173 -14.58 24.15 -8.73
CA PRO A 173 -13.14 23.88 -8.82
C PRO A 173 -12.46 23.52 -7.49
N ASP A 174 -13.05 23.96 -6.38
CA ASP A 174 -12.56 23.75 -5.01
C ASP A 174 -13.38 22.73 -4.20
N THR A 175 -14.44 22.17 -4.78
CA THR A 175 -15.43 21.38 -4.03
C THR A 175 -15.83 20.14 -4.82
N GLY A 176 -15.70 18.97 -4.23
CA GLY A 176 -16.09 17.69 -4.83
C GLY A 176 -16.90 16.82 -3.89
N VAL A 177 -17.66 15.92 -4.47
CA VAL A 177 -18.37 14.85 -3.75
C VAL A 177 -18.03 13.52 -4.39
N THR A 178 -17.57 12.58 -3.58
CA THR A 178 -17.33 11.17 -3.98
C THR A 178 -18.41 10.31 -3.34
N TYR A 179 -19.00 9.41 -4.09
CA TYR A 179 -20.04 8.50 -3.60
C TYR A 179 -19.92 7.13 -4.26
N GLY A 180 -20.40 6.09 -3.56
CA GLY A 180 -20.28 4.70 -3.97
C GLY A 180 -19.38 3.88 -3.07
N LYS A 181 -18.80 2.79 -3.58
CA LYS A 181 -17.84 1.96 -2.86
C LYS A 181 -16.42 2.46 -3.11
N PHE A 182 -15.79 2.98 -2.09
CA PHE A 182 -14.41 3.46 -2.13
C PHE A 182 -13.79 3.45 -0.72
N ARG A 183 -12.50 3.70 -0.64
CA ARG A 183 -11.75 3.65 0.60
C ARG A 183 -11.89 4.96 1.37
N PRO A 184 -12.28 4.93 2.67
CA PRO A 184 -12.18 6.10 3.55
C PRO A 184 -10.75 6.63 3.60
N GLN A 185 -10.57 7.93 3.63
CA GLN A 185 -9.24 8.53 3.74
C GLN A 185 -8.73 8.42 5.18
N PHE A 186 -7.57 7.80 5.35
CA PHE A 186 -6.92 7.61 6.64
C PHE A 186 -5.43 7.38 6.42
N THR A 187 -4.55 7.90 7.24
CA THR A 187 -3.07 7.89 7.15
C THR A 187 -2.48 8.26 5.79
N ALA A 188 -1.26 8.73 5.74
CA ALA A 188 -0.59 9.03 4.47
C ALA A 188 -0.30 7.76 3.66
N GLU A 189 0.15 6.69 4.33
CA GLU A 189 0.45 5.42 3.66
C GLU A 189 -0.81 4.73 3.11
N TYR A 190 -1.93 4.78 3.85
CA TYR A 190 -3.18 4.15 3.40
C TYR A 190 -3.81 4.84 2.21
N ARG A 191 -3.64 6.17 2.10
CA ARG A 191 -4.11 6.97 0.95
C ARG A 191 -3.35 6.66 -0.33
N GLN A 192 -2.10 6.19 -0.23
CA GLN A 192 -1.37 5.79 -1.42
C GLN A 192 -2.07 4.62 -2.09
N GLU A 193 -2.32 4.76 -3.39
CA GLU A 193 -2.83 3.65 -4.17
C GLU A 193 -1.76 2.54 -4.23
N PRO A 194 -2.16 1.27 -4.20
CA PRO A 194 -1.22 0.15 -4.22
C PRO A 194 -0.25 0.20 -5.41
N GLU A 195 -0.70 0.74 -6.53
CA GLU A 195 0.08 0.91 -7.76
C GLU A 195 1.30 1.81 -7.53
N SER A 196 1.16 2.85 -6.71
CA SER A 196 2.22 3.81 -6.43
C SER A 196 3.02 3.50 -5.15
N SER A 197 2.58 2.55 -4.32
CA SER A 197 3.32 2.16 -3.11
C SER A 197 4.71 1.63 -3.46
N PRO A 198 5.79 2.14 -2.85
CA PRO A 198 7.13 1.62 -3.09
C PRO A 198 7.45 0.32 -2.32
N TYR A 199 6.54 -0.18 -1.51
CA TYR A 199 6.71 -1.35 -0.66
C TYR A 199 5.86 -2.51 -1.15
N PRO A 200 6.30 -3.77 -0.94
CA PRO A 200 5.49 -4.95 -1.25
C PRO A 200 4.20 -4.98 -0.45
N ASP A 201 4.26 -4.52 0.81
CA ASP A 201 3.10 -4.42 1.68
C ASP A 201 3.08 -3.10 2.45
N ARG A 202 1.91 -2.70 2.96
CA ARG A 202 1.77 -1.60 3.91
C ARG A 202 2.34 -2.00 5.27
N ALA A 203 2.62 -0.99 6.10
CA ALA A 203 2.94 -1.21 7.50
C ALA A 203 1.86 -2.03 8.21
N MET A 204 2.26 -2.93 9.09
CA MET A 204 1.39 -3.88 9.77
C MET A 204 0.20 -3.18 10.44
N LEU A 205 0.44 -2.13 11.22
CA LEU A 205 -0.61 -1.42 11.93
C LEU A 205 -1.58 -0.70 10.98
N VAL A 206 -1.10 -0.17 9.83
CA VAL A 206 -1.97 0.41 8.80
C VAL A 206 -2.94 -0.64 8.26
N ASN A 207 -2.46 -1.84 7.98
CA ASN A 207 -3.32 -2.94 7.54
C ASN A 207 -4.30 -3.39 8.63
N MET A 208 -3.90 -3.26 9.91
CA MET A 208 -4.68 -3.71 11.04
C MET A 208 -5.83 -2.75 11.40
N ILE A 209 -5.61 -1.43 11.32
CA ILE A 209 -6.57 -0.44 11.83
C ILE A 209 -7.30 0.38 10.75
N ALA A 210 -6.75 0.44 9.54
CA ALA A 210 -7.38 1.22 8.48
C ALA A 210 -8.66 0.55 7.97
N PRO A 211 -9.75 1.31 7.75
CA PRO A 211 -11.01 0.75 7.31
C PRO A 211 -10.92 0.15 5.91
N ALA A 212 -11.65 -0.94 5.68
CA ALA A 212 -11.78 -1.53 4.36
C ALA A 212 -12.47 -0.57 3.36
N THR A 213 -12.41 -0.93 2.09
CA THR A 213 -13.22 -0.28 1.04
C THR A 213 -14.69 -0.58 1.30
N THR A 214 -15.51 0.45 1.45
CA THR A 214 -16.94 0.30 1.79
C THR A 214 -17.80 1.36 1.09
N LEU A 215 -19.11 1.23 1.19
CA LEU A 215 -20.07 2.19 0.63
C LEU A 215 -20.06 3.49 1.43
N GLY A 216 -19.98 4.62 0.75
CA GLY A 216 -19.97 5.91 1.44
C GLY A 216 -20.21 7.11 0.55
N VAL A 217 -20.25 8.26 1.21
CA VAL A 217 -20.26 9.59 0.60
C VAL A 217 -19.23 10.44 1.30
N GLN A 218 -18.39 11.10 0.55
CA GLN A 218 -17.37 12.02 1.06
C GLN A 218 -17.45 13.35 0.33
N PHE A 219 -17.45 14.41 1.08
CA PHE A 219 -17.39 15.79 0.62
C PHE A 219 -15.98 16.32 0.85
N ASP A 220 -15.35 16.86 -0.20
CA ASP A 220 -14.01 17.45 -0.16
C ASP A 220 -14.09 18.93 -0.52
N TYR A 221 -13.41 19.76 0.26
CA TYR A 221 -13.31 21.19 0.03
C TYR A 221 -11.86 21.65 0.13
N ARG A 222 -11.42 22.46 -0.83
CA ARG A 222 -10.09 23.07 -0.86
C ARG A 222 -10.18 24.57 -0.78
N ARG A 223 -9.33 25.17 0.04
CA ARG A 223 -9.18 26.62 0.08
C ARG A 223 -7.74 27.00 0.35
N ASN A 224 -7.13 27.70 -0.60
CA ASN A 224 -5.71 27.98 -0.58
C ASN A 224 -4.92 26.64 -0.49
N ASP A 225 -4.06 26.51 0.52
CA ASP A 225 -3.22 25.32 0.76
C ASP A 225 -3.89 24.28 1.67
N TRP A 226 -5.12 24.53 2.10
CA TRP A 226 -5.88 23.66 3.00
C TRP A 226 -6.87 22.77 2.24
N GLU A 227 -6.95 21.52 2.70
CA GLU A 227 -7.90 20.51 2.24
C GLU A 227 -8.73 20.03 3.43
N TYR A 228 -10.03 19.96 3.25
CA TYR A 228 -11.01 19.52 4.25
C TYR A 228 -11.81 18.37 3.67
N GLY A 229 -11.98 17.29 4.43
CA GLY A 229 -12.83 16.16 4.06
C GLY A 229 -13.84 15.86 5.15
N LEU A 230 -15.06 15.56 4.74
CA LEU A 230 -16.12 15.05 5.59
C LEU A 230 -16.78 13.88 4.89
N GLY A 231 -16.73 12.69 5.52
CA GLY A 231 -17.29 11.48 4.94
C GLY A 231 -18.22 10.73 5.90
N TRP A 232 -19.17 10.04 5.32
CA TRP A 232 -19.99 9.03 5.98
C TRP A 232 -19.93 7.74 5.20
N PHE A 233 -19.58 6.66 5.90
CA PHE A 233 -19.38 5.35 5.28
C PHE A 233 -20.18 4.29 6.03
N SER A 234 -20.55 3.21 5.33
CA SER A 234 -21.10 2.03 5.97
C SER A 234 -20.03 1.33 6.80
N SER A 235 -20.40 0.75 7.91
CA SER A 235 -19.55 -0.17 8.69
C SER A 235 -19.50 -1.60 8.10
N ASP A 236 -20.37 -1.91 7.14
CA ASP A 236 -20.37 -3.15 6.41
C ASP A 236 -19.20 -3.19 5.41
N SER A 237 -18.43 -4.27 5.44
CA SER A 237 -17.24 -4.50 4.60
C SER A 237 -17.44 -5.60 3.55
N ASP A 238 -18.69 -5.89 3.17
CA ASP A 238 -18.98 -6.90 2.13
C ASP A 238 -18.07 -6.69 0.90
N PRO A 239 -17.36 -7.73 0.42
CA PRO A 239 -16.42 -7.60 -0.68
C PRO A 239 -17.10 -7.24 -2.01
N TYR A 240 -18.39 -7.48 -2.17
CA TYR A 240 -19.12 -7.10 -3.39
C TYR A 240 -19.75 -5.72 -3.24
N ILE A 241 -20.93 -5.62 -2.67
CA ILE A 241 -21.61 -4.35 -2.46
C ILE A 241 -22.07 -4.30 -1.01
N PRO A 242 -21.37 -3.54 -0.16
CA PRO A 242 -21.76 -3.36 1.23
C PRO A 242 -23.19 -2.85 1.35
N ALA A 243 -23.93 -3.34 2.32
CA ALA A 243 -25.22 -2.77 2.61
C ALA A 243 -25.09 -1.33 3.12
N PRO A 244 -25.97 -0.41 2.77
CA PRO A 244 -26.00 0.93 3.36
C PRO A 244 -26.60 0.85 4.77
N GLY A 245 -26.01 0.03 5.65
CA GLY A 245 -26.54 -0.31 6.97
C GLY A 245 -25.52 -0.07 8.07
N GLY A 246 -25.94 -0.44 9.28
CA GLY A 246 -25.16 -0.21 10.48
C GLY A 246 -25.19 1.24 10.96
N ASP A 247 -24.55 1.50 12.09
CA ASP A 247 -24.43 2.84 12.65
C ASP A 247 -23.38 3.70 11.90
N GLY A 248 -22.55 3.06 11.07
CA GLY A 248 -21.65 3.69 10.09
C GLY A 248 -20.35 4.24 10.67
N ILE A 249 -19.55 4.84 9.77
CA ILE A 249 -18.26 5.46 10.08
C ILE A 249 -18.30 6.93 9.65
N LEU A 250 -18.06 7.85 10.59
CA LEU A 250 -17.81 9.26 10.30
C LEU A 250 -16.32 9.47 10.04
N ALA A 251 -15.97 10.11 8.93
CA ALA A 251 -14.60 10.47 8.59
C ALA A 251 -14.41 11.99 8.55
N LEU A 252 -13.39 12.48 9.23
CA LEU A 252 -12.95 13.88 9.21
C LEU A 252 -11.49 13.93 8.79
N ASN A 253 -11.19 14.70 7.75
CA ASN A 253 -9.86 14.84 7.20
C ASN A 253 -9.49 16.32 7.09
N LEU A 254 -8.26 16.63 7.46
CA LEU A 254 -7.67 17.95 7.33
C LEU A 254 -6.25 17.78 6.78
N ALA A 255 -5.89 18.54 5.76
CA ALA A 255 -4.51 18.57 5.31
C ALA A 255 -4.09 19.98 4.89
N ARG A 256 -2.79 20.21 4.88
CA ARG A 256 -2.20 21.45 4.37
C ARG A 256 -0.92 21.15 3.60
N THR A 257 -0.81 21.75 2.44
CA THR A 257 0.38 21.64 1.58
C THR A 257 1.19 22.93 1.67
N PHE A 258 2.49 22.80 1.92
CA PHE A 258 3.46 23.88 1.93
C PHE A 258 4.42 23.65 0.77
N VAL A 259 4.72 24.69 0.00
CA VAL A 259 5.72 24.66 -1.06
C VAL A 259 6.72 25.77 -0.80
N GLU A 260 7.95 25.40 -0.50
CA GLU A 260 9.00 26.34 -0.12
C GLU A 260 10.24 26.16 -1.01
N PRO A 261 10.93 27.24 -1.37
CA PRO A 261 12.23 27.15 -2.01
C PRO A 261 13.25 26.49 -1.06
N SER A 262 13.99 25.50 -1.55
CA SER A 262 15.08 24.85 -0.83
C SER A 262 16.31 24.74 -1.72
N GLY A 263 17.22 25.69 -1.60
CA GLY A 263 18.34 25.83 -2.53
C GLY A 263 17.86 26.12 -3.96
N ASN A 264 18.21 25.26 -4.91
CA ASN A 264 17.81 25.37 -6.31
C ASN A 264 16.55 24.54 -6.65
N THR A 265 15.93 23.91 -5.66
CA THR A 265 14.76 23.04 -5.82
C THR A 265 13.58 23.55 -5.00
N LEU A 266 12.40 23.00 -5.23
CA LEU A 266 11.23 23.23 -4.40
C LEU A 266 11.07 22.04 -3.44
N MET A 267 10.85 22.35 -2.17
CA MET A 267 10.45 21.39 -1.18
C MET A 267 8.93 21.45 -1.00
N ARG A 268 8.27 20.35 -1.19
CA ARG A 268 6.84 20.21 -0.95
C ARG A 268 6.62 19.39 0.31
N THR A 269 5.91 19.95 1.27
CA THR A 269 5.52 19.24 2.50
C THR A 269 4.01 19.26 2.59
N ARG A 270 3.40 18.09 2.74
CA ARG A 270 1.97 17.96 3.02
C ARG A 270 1.79 17.33 4.39
N TRP A 271 1.24 18.10 5.31
CA TRP A 271 0.78 17.62 6.61
C TRP A 271 -0.68 17.19 6.53
N HIS A 272 -1.07 16.18 7.34
CA HIS A 272 -2.45 15.72 7.45
C HIS A 272 -2.83 15.42 8.92
N LEU A 273 -4.13 15.44 9.15
CA LEU A 273 -4.79 15.06 10.38
C LEU A 273 -6.09 14.34 10.01
N ASP A 274 -6.25 13.10 10.45
CA ASP A 274 -7.40 12.28 10.16
C ASP A 274 -8.03 11.78 11.44
N TYR A 275 -9.36 11.77 11.45
CA TYR A 275 -10.14 11.16 12.52
C TYR A 275 -11.29 10.37 11.91
N LEU A 276 -11.42 9.11 12.36
CA LEU A 276 -12.56 8.26 12.04
C LEU A 276 -13.26 7.87 13.34
N HIS A 277 -14.59 7.95 13.33
CA HIS A 277 -15.43 7.42 14.39
C HIS A 277 -16.31 6.32 13.84
N ASN A 278 -16.13 5.11 14.35
CA ASN A 278 -16.98 3.98 14.03
C ASN A 278 -18.02 3.77 15.11
N PHE A 279 -19.28 3.94 14.75
CA PHE A 279 -20.41 3.83 15.67
C PHE A 279 -20.75 2.38 16.00
N ASP A 280 -20.38 1.42 15.14
CA ASP A 280 -20.62 -0.01 15.34
C ASP A 280 -19.52 -0.73 16.14
N ALA A 281 -18.44 -0.05 16.50
CA ALA A 281 -17.36 -0.66 17.23
C ALA A 281 -17.76 -1.06 18.65
N GLY A 282 -17.28 -2.20 19.12
CA GLY A 282 -17.41 -2.65 20.49
C GLY A 282 -18.68 -3.46 20.79
N ASN A 283 -19.38 -3.95 19.76
CA ASN A 283 -20.56 -4.82 19.95
C ASN A 283 -20.23 -6.32 19.79
N SER A 284 -18.96 -6.70 19.64
CA SER A 284 -18.61 -8.11 19.49
C SER A 284 -18.09 -8.69 20.80
N ASP A 285 -18.80 -9.66 21.34
CA ASP A 285 -18.33 -10.51 22.46
C ASP A 285 -17.14 -11.42 22.07
N SER A 286 -16.65 -11.33 20.84
CA SER A 286 -15.64 -12.21 20.29
C SER A 286 -14.34 -11.45 20.02
N ILE A 287 -13.40 -11.68 20.88
CA ILE A 287 -11.95 -11.41 20.75
C ILE A 287 -11.57 -10.19 19.91
N PRO A 288 -11.14 -9.12 20.54
CA PRO A 288 -10.85 -7.83 19.93
C PRO A 288 -9.53 -7.83 19.11
N ARG A 289 -9.30 -8.80 18.26
CA ARG A 289 -7.95 -8.96 17.70
C ARG A 289 -7.77 -8.42 16.31
N TYR A 290 -8.82 -7.93 15.66
CA TYR A 290 -8.69 -7.69 14.27
C TYR A 290 -9.45 -6.52 13.77
N ASP A 291 -8.93 -6.12 12.76
CA ASP A 291 -9.05 -5.01 11.91
C ASP A 291 -10.53 -4.58 11.73
N ILE A 292 -10.65 -3.37 11.36
CA ILE A 292 -11.89 -2.75 10.88
C ILE A 292 -12.49 -3.51 9.67
N ALA A 293 -11.75 -4.44 9.06
CA ALA A 293 -12.14 -5.12 7.84
C ALA A 293 -12.82 -6.48 8.06
N GLY A 294 -13.19 -6.84 9.30
CA GLY A 294 -13.87 -8.11 9.55
C GLY A 294 -13.04 -9.35 9.20
N ARG A 295 -11.73 -9.29 9.37
CA ARG A 295 -10.87 -10.43 9.03
C ARG A 295 -10.91 -11.51 10.09
N ARG A 296 -10.55 -12.72 9.68
CA ARG A 296 -10.65 -13.95 10.45
C ARG A 296 -9.87 -13.96 11.76
N SER A 297 -10.44 -14.57 12.78
CA SER A 297 -9.84 -14.79 14.08
C SER A 297 -8.70 -15.83 14.06
N ALA A 298 -7.71 -15.64 14.92
CA ALA A 298 -6.62 -16.59 15.15
C ALA A 298 -7.05 -18.02 15.57
N ASN A 299 -8.30 -18.21 15.87
CA ASN A 299 -8.84 -19.49 16.41
C ASN A 299 -9.51 -20.38 15.35
N GLY A 300 -8.98 -20.46 14.14
CA GLY A 300 -9.36 -21.53 13.24
C GLY A 300 -10.48 -21.22 12.25
N GLY A 301 -10.46 -20.06 11.64
CA GLY A 301 -11.21 -19.82 10.41
C GLY A 301 -12.62 -19.27 10.58
N GLN A 302 -13.01 -18.85 11.78
CA GLN A 302 -14.20 -18.01 11.93
C GLN A 302 -13.86 -16.58 11.52
N LEU A 303 -14.72 -16.01 10.68
CA LEU A 303 -14.75 -14.57 10.48
C LEU A 303 -14.93 -13.91 11.85
N VAL A 304 -14.05 -13.04 12.23
CA VAL A 304 -14.32 -12.11 13.32
C VAL A 304 -15.47 -11.25 12.85
N SER A 305 -16.38 -10.92 13.74
CA SER A 305 -17.57 -10.15 13.41
C SER A 305 -17.24 -8.96 12.50
N ASP A 306 -18.17 -8.58 11.66
CA ASP A 306 -18.10 -7.41 10.78
C ASP A 306 -17.89 -6.09 11.56
N ASN A 307 -17.79 -6.15 12.89
CA ASN A 307 -17.62 -5.02 13.77
C ASN A 307 -16.15 -4.84 14.16
N PRO A 308 -15.53 -3.73 13.77
CA PRO A 308 -14.13 -3.45 14.08
C PRO A 308 -13.92 -3.18 15.58
N ALA A 309 -12.79 -3.63 16.08
CA ALA A 309 -12.36 -3.44 17.46
C ALA A 309 -12.15 -1.96 17.85
N PHE A 310 -11.97 -1.07 16.86
CA PHE A 310 -11.63 0.32 17.10
C PHE A 310 -12.80 1.25 16.82
N ARG A 311 -13.22 1.97 17.88
CA ARG A 311 -14.26 3.01 17.80
C ARG A 311 -13.71 4.35 17.34
N HIS A 312 -12.52 4.70 17.81
CA HIS A 312 -11.86 5.95 17.49
C HIS A 312 -10.53 5.66 16.81
N LEU A 313 -10.34 6.25 15.65
CA LEU A 313 -9.11 6.16 14.90
C LEU A 313 -8.60 7.56 14.64
N PHE A 314 -7.35 7.78 14.92
CA PHE A 314 -6.67 9.05 14.72
C PHE A 314 -5.35 8.80 13.99
N SER A 315 -5.04 9.66 13.03
CA SER A 315 -3.75 9.69 12.37
C SER A 315 -3.30 11.13 12.13
N THR A 316 -2.01 11.36 12.25
CA THR A 316 -1.36 12.60 11.82
C THR A 316 0.02 12.28 11.29
N GLY A 317 0.42 13.02 10.28
CA GLY A 317 1.73 12.79 9.67
C GLY A 317 2.05 13.81 8.60
N PHE A 318 3.12 13.56 7.88
CA PHE A 318 3.52 14.40 6.78
C PHE A 318 4.22 13.61 5.69
N THR A 319 4.11 14.10 4.45
CA THR A 319 4.94 13.70 3.34
C THR A 319 5.82 14.87 2.94
N LEU A 320 7.08 14.60 2.68
CA LEU A 320 8.05 15.58 2.20
C LEU A 320 8.64 15.10 0.88
N GLU A 321 8.71 16.00 -0.08
CA GLU A 321 9.28 15.73 -1.40
C GLU A 321 10.24 16.83 -1.78
N GLN A 322 11.43 16.45 -2.14
CA GLN A 322 12.46 17.37 -2.61
C GLN A 322 13.40 16.65 -3.59
N ASP A 323 13.43 17.10 -4.85
CA ASP A 323 14.28 16.55 -5.91
C ASP A 323 14.19 15.01 -5.98
N ARG A 324 15.23 14.31 -5.57
CA ARG A 324 15.33 12.84 -5.59
C ARG A 324 14.88 12.16 -4.30
N PHE A 325 14.60 12.93 -3.28
CA PHE A 325 14.28 12.44 -1.95
C PHE A 325 12.80 12.61 -1.65
N SER A 326 12.17 11.59 -1.08
CA SER A 326 10.89 11.74 -0.42
C SER A 326 10.89 11.04 0.93
N PHE A 327 10.05 11.54 1.84
CA PHE A 327 9.90 11.01 3.17
C PHE A 327 8.42 11.02 3.55
N LEU A 328 7.96 9.92 4.13
CA LEU A 328 6.65 9.81 4.75
C LEU A 328 6.88 9.53 6.24
N GLY A 329 6.25 10.34 7.10
CA GLY A 329 6.17 10.11 8.53
C GLY A 329 4.70 10.10 8.94
N ASP A 330 4.25 9.03 9.59
CA ASP A 330 2.86 8.83 9.95
C ASP A 330 2.73 8.26 11.35
N PHE A 331 1.94 8.89 12.20
CA PHE A 331 1.55 8.39 13.52
C PHE A 331 0.08 8.04 13.50
N MET A 332 -0.29 6.93 14.10
CA MET A 332 -1.67 6.48 14.15
C MET A 332 -2.00 5.83 15.50
N ILE A 333 -3.26 5.93 15.90
CA ILE A 333 -3.80 5.27 17.08
C ILE A 333 -5.23 4.84 16.82
N GLY A 334 -5.55 3.60 17.19
CA GLY A 334 -6.90 3.06 17.26
C GLY A 334 -7.27 2.81 18.72
N LYS A 335 -8.45 3.24 19.13
CA LYS A 335 -8.99 3.03 20.47
C LYS A 335 -10.42 2.54 20.42
N GLY A 336 -10.72 1.50 21.16
CA GLY A 336 -12.04 0.86 21.27
C GLY A 336 -12.01 -0.18 22.38
N ASP A 337 -12.32 -1.43 22.04
CA ASP A 337 -12.19 -2.57 22.95
C ASP A 337 -10.72 -2.88 23.27
N THR A 338 -9.83 -2.50 22.37
CA THR A 338 -8.38 -2.50 22.56
C THR A 338 -7.81 -1.15 22.13
N THR A 339 -6.55 -0.89 22.51
CA THR A 339 -5.80 0.29 22.07
C THR A 339 -4.55 -0.17 21.35
N ALA A 340 -4.38 0.25 20.10
CA ALA A 340 -3.14 0.03 19.35
C ALA A 340 -2.66 1.36 18.74
N TRP A 341 -1.35 1.58 18.75
CA TRP A 341 -0.76 2.81 18.24
C TRP A 341 0.58 2.54 17.57
N GLY A 342 1.02 3.44 16.71
CA GLY A 342 2.29 3.23 16.02
C GLY A 342 2.76 4.40 15.19
N LEU A 343 3.98 4.22 14.68
CA LEU A 343 4.71 5.20 13.90
C LEU A 343 5.31 4.53 12.66
N THR A 344 5.15 5.15 11.51
CA THR A 344 5.84 4.77 10.26
C THR A 344 6.76 5.89 9.82
N LEU A 345 8.02 5.57 9.52
CA LEU A 345 9.01 6.48 8.92
C LEU A 345 9.53 5.82 7.64
N ALA A 346 9.30 6.45 6.50
CA ALA A 346 9.49 5.82 5.20
C ALA A 346 10.24 6.74 4.22
N PRO A 347 11.59 6.82 4.31
CA PRO A 347 12.42 7.53 3.35
C PRO A 347 12.51 6.80 2.02
N THR A 348 12.53 7.55 0.92
CA THR A 348 12.89 7.02 -0.39
C THR A 348 13.84 7.96 -1.12
N TRP A 349 14.67 7.40 -2.00
CA TRP A 349 15.65 8.18 -2.75
C TRP A 349 15.89 7.59 -4.14
N TRP A 350 15.82 8.42 -5.16
CA TRP A 350 16.18 8.04 -6.52
C TRP A 350 17.69 7.96 -6.68
N ALA A 351 18.23 6.74 -6.61
CA ALA A 351 19.64 6.48 -6.92
C ALA A 351 19.93 6.76 -8.40
N VAL A 352 19.05 6.28 -9.27
CA VAL A 352 19.02 6.62 -10.69
C VAL A 352 17.63 7.18 -10.99
N PRO A 353 17.51 8.48 -11.32
CA PRO A 353 16.22 9.11 -11.56
C PRO A 353 15.37 8.35 -12.58
N GLY A 354 14.14 8.04 -12.22
CA GLY A 354 13.19 7.32 -13.05
C GLY A 354 13.51 5.85 -13.32
N ALA A 355 14.62 5.29 -12.79
CA ALA A 355 15.00 3.91 -13.04
C ALA A 355 15.21 3.10 -11.77
N VAL A 356 15.94 3.64 -10.77
CA VAL A 356 16.23 2.91 -9.52
C VAL A 356 15.92 3.76 -8.31
N LYS A 357 15.01 3.30 -7.47
CA LYS A 357 14.62 3.94 -6.22
C LYS A 357 15.05 3.07 -5.04
N ILE A 358 15.83 3.63 -4.13
CA ILE A 358 16.12 3.03 -2.83
C ILE A 358 14.99 3.39 -1.88
N VAL A 359 14.51 2.41 -1.13
CA VAL A 359 13.37 2.58 -0.23
C VAL A 359 13.69 2.01 1.13
N GLY A 360 13.41 2.78 2.17
CA GLY A 360 13.56 2.35 3.57
C GLY A 360 12.26 2.54 4.31
N ARG A 361 11.98 1.69 5.29
CA ARG A 361 10.85 1.88 6.21
C ARG A 361 11.22 1.37 7.59
N TYR A 362 10.98 2.19 8.58
CA TYR A 362 10.87 1.76 9.97
C TYR A 362 9.41 1.84 10.38
N HIS A 363 8.90 0.78 10.96
CA HIS A 363 7.56 0.74 11.51
C HIS A 363 7.62 0.24 12.95
N TYR A 364 6.95 0.98 13.83
CA TYR A 364 6.72 0.61 15.22
C TYR A 364 5.23 0.51 15.48
N ALA A 365 4.82 -0.49 16.25
CA ALA A 365 3.48 -0.57 16.82
C ALA A 365 3.53 -1.10 18.24
N GLY A 366 2.62 -0.59 19.06
CA GLY A 366 2.39 -1.03 20.43
C GLY A 366 0.91 -1.18 20.72
N SER A 367 0.58 -2.01 21.71
CA SER A 367 -0.77 -2.15 22.23
C SER A 367 -0.74 -2.20 23.76
N ASP A 368 -1.77 -1.64 24.40
CA ASP A 368 -1.95 -1.72 25.85
C ASP A 368 -2.50 -3.09 26.28
N ASP A 369 -3.06 -3.84 25.31
CA ASP A 369 -3.69 -5.13 25.57
C ASP A 369 -2.81 -6.29 25.09
N PRO A 370 -2.61 -7.33 25.92
CA PRO A 370 -1.81 -8.49 25.58
C PRO A 370 -2.23 -9.16 24.30
N GLY A 371 -1.27 -9.44 23.41
CA GLY A 371 -1.52 -10.17 22.17
C GLY A 371 -2.47 -9.48 21.20
N SER A 372 -2.61 -8.17 21.26
CA SER A 372 -3.52 -7.39 20.41
C SER A 372 -2.93 -6.97 19.08
N LEU A 373 -1.61 -7.09 18.89
CA LEU A 373 -0.98 -6.90 17.60
C LEU A 373 -0.86 -8.23 16.85
N VAL A 374 -1.15 -8.20 15.56
CA VAL A 374 -1.03 -9.37 14.69
C VAL A 374 -0.07 -9.08 13.57
N ALA A 375 1.08 -9.73 13.61
CA ALA A 375 2.10 -9.64 12.59
C ALA A 375 2.02 -10.85 11.64
N THR A 376 2.02 -10.58 10.34
CA THR A 376 2.19 -11.60 9.30
C THR A 376 3.63 -11.59 8.84
N MET A 377 4.23 -12.77 8.74
CA MET A 377 5.59 -12.93 8.26
C MET A 377 5.56 -13.73 6.97
N GLY A 378 5.81 -13.05 5.84
CA GLY A 378 5.81 -13.68 4.53
C GLY A 378 5.00 -12.91 3.48
N ALA A 379 4.86 -13.48 2.29
CA ALA A 379 4.09 -12.87 1.22
C ALA A 379 2.57 -13.03 1.40
N SER A 380 2.13 -13.82 2.35
CA SER A 380 0.71 -13.97 2.67
C SER A 380 0.28 -12.87 3.63
N ALA A 381 -0.64 -12.01 3.21
CA ALA A 381 -1.31 -11.08 4.12
C ALA A 381 -2.48 -11.76 4.83
N ASP A 382 -2.81 -12.99 4.45
CA ASP A 382 -3.83 -13.78 5.11
C ASP A 382 -3.17 -14.88 5.95
N PRO A 383 -3.05 -14.66 7.26
CA PRO A 383 -2.44 -15.63 8.15
C PRO A 383 -3.26 -16.92 8.26
N PHE A 384 -4.44 -16.99 7.62
CA PHE A 384 -5.40 -18.07 7.80
C PHE A 384 -5.49 -19.04 6.63
N PHE A 385 -5.02 -18.64 5.43
CA PHE A 385 -5.14 -19.48 4.25
C PHE A 385 -3.90 -20.25 3.90
N ASP A 386 -2.77 -19.84 4.41
CA ASP A 386 -1.53 -20.53 4.15
C ASP A 386 -0.84 -20.89 5.46
N SER A 387 0.02 -21.88 5.42
CA SER A 387 0.90 -22.26 6.53
C SER A 387 1.89 -21.16 6.95
N SER A 388 1.71 -19.93 6.46
CA SER A 388 2.51 -18.78 6.87
C SER A 388 2.24 -18.48 8.33
N PRO A 389 3.25 -18.48 9.18
CA PRO A 389 3.08 -18.22 10.58
C PRO A 389 2.65 -16.76 10.80
N PHE A 390 1.55 -16.57 11.47
CA PHE A 390 1.22 -15.29 12.07
C PHE A 390 1.54 -15.35 13.56
N PHE A 391 1.92 -14.21 14.07
CA PHE A 391 2.34 -14.08 15.45
C PHE A 391 1.57 -12.96 16.11
N ILE A 392 1.19 -13.18 17.34
CA ILE A 392 0.51 -12.18 18.18
C ILE A 392 1.46 -11.70 19.26
N GLY A 393 1.42 -10.41 19.53
CA GLY A 393 2.22 -9.75 20.56
C GLY A 393 1.63 -8.40 20.95
N ASP A 394 2.38 -7.62 21.68
CA ASP A 394 2.00 -6.29 22.16
C ASP A 394 2.99 -5.18 21.76
N GLU A 395 4.19 -5.55 21.29
CA GLU A 395 5.20 -4.64 20.74
C GLU A 395 5.75 -5.19 19.42
N TYR A 396 5.78 -4.36 18.37
CA TYR A 396 6.23 -4.72 17.03
C TYR A 396 7.19 -3.69 16.45
N HIS A 397 8.29 -4.16 15.88
CA HIS A 397 9.22 -3.37 15.09
C HIS A 397 9.44 -4.03 13.74
N SER A 398 9.53 -3.24 12.69
CA SER A 398 9.97 -3.67 11.38
C SER A 398 10.94 -2.67 10.77
N PHE A 399 12.03 -3.18 10.21
CA PHE A 399 13.04 -2.43 9.47
C PHE A 399 13.11 -2.99 8.06
N TYR A 400 12.67 -2.24 7.07
CA TYR A 400 12.75 -2.60 5.67
C TYR A 400 13.76 -1.73 4.93
N LEU A 401 14.60 -2.37 4.10
CA LEU A 401 15.48 -1.70 3.16
C LEU A 401 15.42 -2.41 1.81
N GLY A 402 15.12 -1.66 0.76
CA GLY A 402 14.92 -2.21 -0.57
C GLY A 402 15.40 -1.33 -1.70
N ALA A 403 15.37 -1.90 -2.89
CA ALA A 403 15.61 -1.23 -4.15
C ALA A 403 14.55 -1.63 -5.18
N ASN A 404 13.92 -0.65 -5.78
CA ASN A 404 12.90 -0.83 -6.81
C ASN A 404 13.46 -0.43 -8.17
N ALA A 405 13.36 -1.33 -9.14
CA ALA A 405 13.70 -1.05 -10.53
C ALA A 405 12.43 -0.67 -11.31
N HIS A 406 12.41 0.54 -11.83
CA HIS A 406 11.30 1.09 -12.60
C HIS A 406 11.58 0.91 -14.09
N PHE A 407 10.86 -0.02 -14.73
CA PHE A 407 10.96 -0.28 -16.17
C PHE A 407 10.08 0.64 -16.99
N TYR A 408 8.96 1.07 -16.41
CA TYR A 408 8.09 2.05 -17.03
C TYR A 408 7.36 2.86 -15.95
N GLN A 409 7.90 4.02 -15.63
CA GLN A 409 7.32 4.91 -14.61
C GLN A 409 7.06 4.15 -13.29
N ASP A 410 5.96 4.46 -12.59
CA ASP A 410 5.46 3.65 -11.47
C ASP A 410 4.51 2.53 -11.94
N ARG A 411 4.40 2.31 -13.27
CA ARG A 411 3.46 1.36 -13.88
C ARG A 411 4.03 -0.04 -14.08
N LEU A 412 5.34 -0.17 -14.25
CA LEU A 412 6.02 -1.46 -14.32
C LEU A 412 7.25 -1.43 -13.42
N VAL A 413 7.14 -2.06 -12.26
CA VAL A 413 8.15 -1.97 -11.20
C VAL A 413 8.49 -3.36 -10.67
N TRP A 414 9.77 -3.64 -10.54
CA TRP A 414 10.28 -4.77 -9.80
C TRP A 414 10.81 -4.30 -8.45
N MET A 415 10.25 -4.83 -7.38
CA MET A 415 10.58 -4.50 -6.01
C MET A 415 11.44 -5.60 -5.39
N ASN A 416 12.46 -5.21 -4.63
CA ASN A 416 13.27 -6.12 -3.84
C ASN A 416 13.66 -5.46 -2.53
N GLY A 417 13.67 -6.22 -1.45
CA GLY A 417 14.10 -5.68 -0.16
C GLY A 417 14.25 -6.73 0.91
N LEU A 418 14.95 -6.36 1.95
CA LEU A 418 15.16 -7.15 3.15
C LEU A 418 14.41 -6.49 4.30
N GLU A 419 13.65 -7.27 5.03
CA GLU A 419 12.92 -6.83 6.22
C GLU A 419 13.38 -7.62 7.44
N ASN A 420 13.67 -6.91 8.53
CA ASN A 420 13.81 -7.50 9.84
C ASN A 420 12.57 -7.16 10.66
N ILE A 421 11.92 -8.16 11.22
CA ILE A 421 10.73 -8.04 12.05
C ILE A 421 11.07 -8.54 13.46
N ILE A 422 10.70 -7.76 14.46
CA ILE A 422 10.79 -8.12 15.86
C ILE A 422 9.42 -7.92 16.47
N LEU A 423 8.85 -9.00 16.97
CA LEU A 423 7.58 -9.00 17.71
C LEU A 423 7.85 -9.47 19.13
N LYS A 424 7.33 -8.75 20.10
CA LYS A 424 7.41 -9.12 21.52
C LYS A 424 6.03 -9.24 22.12
N ASP A 425 5.93 -10.09 23.11
CA ASP A 425 4.76 -10.25 23.96
C ASP A 425 5.20 -10.21 25.43
N GLU A 426 5.17 -9.02 26.02
CA GLU A 426 5.57 -8.82 27.42
C GLU A 426 4.54 -9.39 28.40
N ALA A 427 3.28 -9.45 27.99
CA ALA A 427 2.21 -9.91 28.86
C ALA A 427 1.99 -11.43 28.86
N GLY A 428 2.74 -12.17 28.03
CA GLY A 428 2.75 -13.62 28.03
C GLY A 428 1.54 -14.29 27.41
N ALA A 429 0.79 -13.58 26.55
CA ALA A 429 -0.38 -14.12 25.83
C ALA A 429 -0.08 -14.57 24.39
N GLY A 430 1.09 -14.24 23.88
CA GLY A 430 1.50 -14.47 22.49
C GLY A 430 2.89 -15.09 22.34
N PHE A 431 3.69 -14.57 21.44
CA PHE A 431 5.01 -15.10 21.08
C PHE A 431 6.03 -13.96 20.92
N ASN A 432 7.25 -14.24 21.37
CA ASN A 432 8.39 -13.46 20.91
C ASN A 432 8.87 -14.05 19.60
N ALA A 433 9.03 -13.21 18.57
CA ALA A 433 9.50 -13.66 17.29
C ALA A 433 10.45 -12.65 16.65
N GLU A 434 11.55 -13.15 16.07
CA GLU A 434 12.43 -12.37 15.22
C GLU A 434 12.50 -13.02 13.84
N ALA A 435 12.34 -12.23 12.78
CA ALA A 435 12.41 -12.72 11.41
C ALA A 435 13.28 -11.86 10.54
N TRP A 436 13.99 -12.51 9.59
CA TRP A 436 14.65 -11.89 8.47
C TRP A 436 14.04 -12.41 7.18
N ILE A 437 13.48 -11.49 6.39
CA ILE A 437 12.66 -11.83 5.22
C ILE A 437 13.16 -11.07 4.01
N TRP A 438 13.53 -11.78 2.96
CA TRP A 438 13.73 -11.23 1.63
C TRP A 438 12.41 -11.17 0.89
N HIS A 439 12.00 -9.97 0.52
CA HIS A 439 10.82 -9.73 -0.32
C HIS A 439 11.23 -9.45 -1.76
N THR A 440 10.51 -10.03 -2.70
CA THR A 440 10.58 -9.66 -4.11
C THR A 440 9.19 -9.61 -4.71
N GLY A 441 8.95 -8.72 -5.66
CA GLY A 441 7.65 -8.60 -6.28
C GLY A 441 7.68 -7.79 -7.57
N VAL A 442 6.68 -8.02 -8.41
CA VAL A 442 6.48 -7.28 -9.66
C VAL A 442 5.10 -6.65 -9.65
N LYS A 443 5.05 -5.37 -10.00
CA LYS A 443 3.80 -4.62 -10.21
C LYS A 443 3.70 -4.19 -11.66
N ALA A 444 2.50 -4.32 -12.22
CA ALA A 444 2.14 -3.78 -13.52
C ALA A 444 0.75 -3.11 -13.46
N SER A 445 0.64 -1.85 -13.91
CA SER A 445 -0.64 -1.11 -13.95
C SER A 445 -0.82 -0.36 -15.26
N PHE A 446 -2.05 -0.17 -15.71
CA PHE A 446 -2.39 0.60 -16.92
C PHE A 446 -3.73 1.30 -16.76
#